data_8e7b05dabc070689e026532f1729b0c4
#
_entry.id   8e7b05dabc070689e026532f1729b0c4
#
_cell.length_a   1.000
_cell.length_b   1.000
_cell.length_c   1.000
_cell.angle_alpha   90.00
_cell.angle_beta   90.00
_cell.angle_gamma   90.00
#
_symmetry.space_group_name_H-M   'P 1'
#
loop_
_entity.id
_entity.type
_entity.pdbx_description
1 polymer ?
#
loop_
_entity_poly.entity_id
_entity_poly.type
_entity_poly.pdbx_seq_one_letter_code
_entity_poly.pdbx_strand_id
1 'polypeptide(L)'
;MLDALRVTVLAEDSVPYESPLLAQHGVSFWLEAEHNGNVQRVLVDVGQNPDALLYNIEQLKIPLGETDAVVLTHCHYDHTQGLSKILKAIGRRDVPVIAHPALFRPNFITAPFFRHVGVMQGDEPLDIQAAG
;
A
#
# COMPACT_ATOMS: atom_id res chain seq x y z
N MET A 1 19.52 -16.84 -1.69
CA MET A 1 19.97 -15.53 -1.14
C MET A 1 19.59 -14.48 -2.18
N LEU A 2 19.10 -13.29 -1.79
CA LEU A 2 18.85 -12.22 -2.76
C LEU A 2 20.16 -11.65 -3.27
N ASP A 3 20.20 -11.31 -4.57
CA ASP A 3 21.35 -10.64 -5.19
C ASP A 3 21.30 -9.14 -4.94
N ALA A 4 20.07 -8.56 -4.96
CA ALA A 4 19.83 -7.15 -4.64
C ALA A 4 18.42 -6.95 -4.05
N LEU A 5 18.27 -5.89 -3.24
CA LEU A 5 16.98 -5.38 -2.79
C LEU A 5 16.98 -3.86 -2.95
N ARG A 6 16.03 -3.34 -3.72
CA ARG A 6 15.75 -1.93 -3.79
C ARG A 6 14.46 -1.62 -3.04
N VAL A 7 14.50 -0.59 -2.21
CA VAL A 7 13.33 -0.09 -1.47
C VAL A 7 13.10 1.35 -1.90
N THR A 8 11.92 1.64 -2.43
CA THR A 8 11.47 2.99 -2.76
C THR A 8 10.35 3.39 -1.82
N VAL A 9 10.48 4.51 -1.12
CA VAL A 9 9.41 5.09 -0.30
C VAL A 9 8.43 5.80 -1.24
N LEU A 10 7.19 5.33 -1.29
CA LEU A 10 6.12 5.91 -2.12
C LEU A 10 5.32 6.95 -1.38
N ALA A 11 5.14 6.77 -0.07
CA ALA A 11 4.41 7.68 0.80
C ALA A 11 4.97 7.60 2.23
N GLU A 12 5.04 8.76 2.89
CA GLU A 12 5.32 8.92 4.30
C GLU A 12 4.93 10.36 4.74
N ASP A 13 5.06 10.70 6.02
CA ASP A 13 4.59 11.98 6.59
C ASP A 13 5.34 13.22 6.06
N SER A 14 6.46 13.06 5.39
CA SER A 14 7.25 14.16 4.84
C SER A 14 7.72 13.91 3.41
N VAL A 15 8.12 14.97 2.74
CA VAL A 15 8.75 14.90 1.40
C VAL A 15 10.01 15.76 1.38
N PRO A 16 11.00 15.43 0.52
CA PRO A 16 12.19 16.25 0.36
C PRO A 16 11.85 17.68 -0.08
N TYR A 17 12.70 18.63 0.29
CA TYR A 17 12.59 20.02 -0.18
C TYR A 17 12.61 20.08 -1.73
N GLU A 18 11.76 20.93 -2.30
CA GLU A 18 11.57 21.06 -3.76
C GLU A 18 11.20 19.76 -4.49
N SER A 19 10.57 18.82 -3.77
CA SER A 19 10.07 17.57 -4.34
C SER A 19 8.68 17.76 -4.97
N PRO A 20 8.36 17.12 -6.11
CA PRO A 20 7.01 17.08 -6.63
C PRO A 20 6.09 16.12 -5.86
N LEU A 21 6.63 15.35 -4.92
CA LEU A 21 5.88 14.31 -4.21
C LEU A 21 4.94 14.90 -3.17
N LEU A 22 3.90 14.17 -2.85
CA LEU A 22 2.91 14.52 -1.83
C LEU A 22 3.15 13.70 -0.56
N ALA A 23 3.30 14.38 0.58
CA ALA A 23 3.31 13.74 1.88
C ALA A 23 1.89 13.31 2.31
N GLN A 24 1.80 12.24 3.09
CA GLN A 24 0.56 11.81 3.71
C GLN A 24 0.85 11.02 4.98
N HIS A 25 -0.12 10.98 5.90
CA HIS A 25 -0.02 10.11 7.06
C HIS A 25 -0.04 8.64 6.64
N GLY A 26 0.78 7.81 7.33
CA GLY A 26 1.00 6.43 6.96
C GLY A 26 2.12 6.25 5.94
N VAL A 27 2.36 5.01 5.56
CA VAL A 27 3.47 4.66 4.68
C VAL A 27 3.06 3.79 3.52
N SER A 28 3.85 3.85 2.46
CA SER A 28 3.82 2.87 1.38
C SER A 28 5.22 2.69 0.81
N PHE A 29 5.62 1.43 0.58
CA PHE A 29 6.92 1.08 0.02
C PHE A 29 6.77 0.22 -1.22
N TRP A 30 7.64 0.46 -2.19
CA TRP A 30 7.85 -0.41 -3.33
C TRP A 30 9.17 -1.16 -3.17
N LEU A 31 9.09 -2.49 -3.17
CA LEU A 31 10.24 -3.37 -3.07
C LEU A 31 10.50 -4.05 -4.41
N GLU A 32 11.75 -4.04 -4.85
CA GLU A 32 12.24 -4.85 -5.96
C GLU A 32 13.32 -5.79 -5.44
N ALA A 33 13.00 -7.07 -5.38
CA ALA A 33 13.89 -8.12 -4.90
C ALA A 33 14.43 -8.92 -6.09
N GLU A 34 15.73 -8.89 -6.30
CA GLU A 34 16.39 -9.60 -7.40
C GLU A 34 17.03 -10.90 -6.92
N HIS A 35 16.80 -11.97 -7.68
CA HIS A 35 17.46 -13.24 -7.48
C HIS A 35 17.66 -13.98 -8.81
N ASN A 36 18.90 -14.32 -9.15
CA ASN A 36 19.26 -15.00 -10.40
C ASN A 36 18.68 -14.33 -11.66
N GLY A 37 18.71 -12.99 -11.71
CA GLY A 37 18.19 -12.20 -12.83
C GLY A 37 16.66 -12.07 -12.86
N ASN A 38 15.94 -12.66 -11.92
CA ASN A 38 14.50 -12.45 -11.77
C ASN A 38 14.23 -11.38 -10.73
N VAL A 39 13.31 -10.46 -11.03
CA VAL A 39 12.90 -9.39 -10.13
C VAL A 39 11.47 -9.64 -9.67
N GLN A 40 11.25 -9.71 -8.37
CA GLN A 40 9.93 -9.70 -7.75
C GLN A 40 9.62 -8.32 -7.20
N ARG A 41 8.39 -7.87 -7.42
CA ARG A 41 7.92 -6.54 -7.05
C ARG A 41 6.78 -6.61 -6.05
N VAL A 42 7.00 -6.01 -4.89
CA VAL A 42 6.04 -6.07 -3.78
C VAL A 42 5.68 -4.65 -3.36
N LEU A 43 4.38 -4.38 -3.31
CA LEU A 43 3.84 -3.17 -2.69
C LEU A 43 3.55 -3.47 -1.21
N VAL A 44 4.14 -2.69 -0.31
CA VAL A 44 3.93 -2.84 1.15
C VAL A 44 3.19 -1.61 1.66
N ASP A 45 2.00 -1.83 2.22
CA ASP A 45 1.05 -0.83 2.66
C ASP A 45 0.65 0.18 1.57
N VAL A 46 -0.45 0.91 1.76
CA VAL A 46 -1.00 1.81 0.74
C VAL A 46 -1.28 3.23 1.26
N GLY A 47 -0.77 3.55 2.45
CA GLY A 47 -1.01 4.86 3.07
C GLY A 47 -2.49 5.08 3.42
N GLN A 48 -2.88 6.35 3.59
CA GLN A 48 -4.26 6.72 3.87
C GLN A 48 -4.98 7.38 2.69
N ASN A 49 -4.24 7.91 1.71
CA ASN A 49 -4.82 8.63 0.58
C ASN A 49 -4.37 7.99 -0.73
N PRO A 50 -5.24 7.19 -1.38
CA PRO A 50 -4.86 6.48 -2.59
C PRO A 50 -4.59 7.42 -3.79
N ASP A 51 -5.20 8.62 -3.83
CA ASP A 51 -4.94 9.58 -4.92
C ASP A 51 -3.54 10.16 -4.80
N ALA A 52 -3.12 10.54 -3.60
CA ALA A 52 -1.76 11.01 -3.36
C ALA A 52 -0.72 9.90 -3.63
N LEU A 53 -1.04 8.66 -3.24
CA LEU A 53 -0.16 7.52 -3.51
C LEU A 53 -0.02 7.27 -5.01
N LEU A 54 -1.11 7.24 -5.77
CA LEU A 54 -1.07 7.05 -7.22
C LEU A 54 -0.33 8.17 -7.93
N TYR A 55 -0.50 9.41 -7.46
CA TYR A 55 0.27 10.54 -7.95
C TYR A 55 1.78 10.34 -7.74
N ASN A 56 2.20 9.94 -6.53
CA ASN A 56 3.61 9.69 -6.23
C ASN A 56 4.18 8.52 -7.07
N ILE A 57 3.40 7.45 -7.23
CA ILE A 57 3.75 6.30 -8.09
C ILE A 57 4.05 6.76 -9.53
N GLU A 58 3.22 7.65 -10.08
CA GLU A 58 3.41 8.23 -11.41
C GLU A 58 4.68 9.10 -11.48
N GLN A 59 4.88 10.00 -10.49
CA GLN A 59 6.06 10.87 -10.44
C GLN A 59 7.35 10.06 -10.34
N LEU A 60 7.34 8.98 -9.56
CA LEU A 60 8.49 8.07 -9.38
C LEU A 60 8.63 7.04 -10.51
N LYS A 61 7.70 7.02 -11.48
CA LYS A 61 7.67 6.08 -12.61
C LYS A 61 7.70 4.61 -12.17
N ILE A 62 6.99 4.31 -11.09
CA ILE A 62 6.87 2.95 -10.57
C ILE A 62 5.97 2.13 -11.51
N PRO A 63 6.42 0.95 -11.98
CA PRO A 63 5.64 0.09 -12.86
C PRO A 63 4.56 -0.67 -12.07
N LEU A 64 3.54 0.03 -11.56
CA LEU A 64 2.53 -0.51 -10.66
C LEU A 64 1.82 -1.75 -11.22
N GLY A 65 1.60 -1.82 -12.55
CA GLY A 65 1.01 -2.99 -13.21
C GLY A 65 1.86 -4.26 -13.14
N GLU A 66 3.13 -4.15 -12.74
CA GLU A 66 4.05 -5.28 -12.58
C GLU A 66 4.12 -5.77 -11.11
N THR A 67 3.17 -5.37 -10.26
CA THR A 67 3.10 -5.81 -8.86
C THR A 67 2.88 -7.33 -8.78
N ASP A 68 3.75 -8.05 -8.11
CA ASP A 68 3.63 -9.50 -7.89
C ASP A 68 2.84 -9.85 -6.62
N ALA A 69 2.89 -8.97 -5.61
CA ALA A 69 2.11 -9.12 -4.37
C ALA A 69 1.91 -7.77 -3.69
N VAL A 70 0.82 -7.66 -2.92
CA VAL A 70 0.60 -6.57 -1.96
C VAL A 70 0.69 -7.14 -0.54
N VAL A 71 1.46 -6.50 0.33
CA VAL A 71 1.59 -6.91 1.74
C VAL A 71 1.03 -5.79 2.62
N LEU A 72 0.15 -6.14 3.55
CA LEU A 72 -0.36 -5.19 4.55
C LEU A 72 0.22 -5.55 5.92
N THR A 73 0.89 -4.59 6.54
CA THR A 73 1.58 -4.81 7.80
C THR A 73 0.61 -4.92 8.98
N HIS A 74 -0.42 -4.07 9.00
CA HIS A 74 -1.45 -4.07 10.04
C HIS A 74 -2.73 -3.35 9.58
N CYS A 75 -3.75 -3.33 10.43
CA CYS A 75 -5.12 -2.93 10.06
C CYS A 75 -5.40 -1.43 10.07
N HIS A 76 -4.50 -0.56 10.54
CA HIS A 76 -4.79 0.85 10.66
C HIS A 76 -5.03 1.49 9.28
N TYR A 77 -5.98 2.44 9.25
CA TYR A 77 -6.46 3.07 8.02
C TYR A 77 -5.34 3.78 7.24
N ASP A 78 -4.35 4.31 7.92
CA ASP A 78 -3.19 4.99 7.34
C ASP A 78 -2.19 4.02 6.67
N HIS A 79 -2.47 2.72 6.69
CA HIS A 79 -1.73 1.67 5.99
C HIS A 79 -2.59 0.91 4.98
N THR A 80 -3.92 0.99 5.10
CA THR A 80 -4.85 0.14 4.34
C THR A 80 -5.87 0.90 3.52
N GLN A 81 -6.06 2.21 3.75
CA GLN A 81 -7.15 2.97 3.12
C GLN A 81 -6.91 3.16 1.62
N GLY A 82 -7.91 2.78 0.84
CA GLY A 82 -7.87 2.86 -0.61
C GLY A 82 -7.23 1.64 -1.27
N LEU A 83 -7.01 0.54 -0.55
CA LEU A 83 -6.47 -0.70 -1.11
C LEU A 83 -7.22 -1.16 -2.35
N SER A 84 -8.56 -1.15 -2.31
CA SER A 84 -9.42 -1.51 -3.46
C SER A 84 -9.14 -0.62 -4.69
N LYS A 85 -8.87 0.66 -4.48
CA LYS A 85 -8.52 1.58 -5.57
C LYS A 85 -7.13 1.28 -6.14
N ILE A 86 -6.17 0.97 -5.28
CA ILE A 86 -4.81 0.58 -5.69
C ILE A 86 -4.84 -0.74 -6.47
N LEU A 87 -5.58 -1.75 -6.02
CA LEU A 87 -5.74 -3.01 -6.75
C LEU A 87 -6.34 -2.79 -8.15
N LYS A 88 -7.36 -1.94 -8.27
CA LYS A 88 -7.92 -1.56 -9.58
C LYS A 88 -6.88 -0.87 -10.46
N ALA A 89 -6.02 -0.04 -9.90
CA ALA A 89 -4.96 0.64 -10.64
C ALA A 89 -3.83 -0.32 -11.08
N ILE A 90 -3.55 -1.37 -10.32
CA ILE A 90 -2.65 -2.46 -10.73
C ILE A 90 -3.20 -3.14 -12.00
N GLY A 91 -4.52 -3.28 -12.12
CA GLY A 91 -5.18 -3.76 -13.34
C GLY A 91 -5.06 -5.27 -13.59
N ARG A 92 -4.60 -6.04 -12.61
CA ARG A 92 -4.51 -7.51 -12.64
C ARG A 92 -5.44 -8.12 -11.60
N ARG A 93 -5.96 -9.31 -11.87
CA ARG A 93 -6.89 -10.03 -10.98
C ARG A 93 -6.27 -11.14 -10.16
N ASP A 94 -5.00 -11.39 -10.32
CA ASP A 94 -4.27 -12.51 -9.73
C ASP A 94 -3.19 -12.07 -8.74
N VAL A 95 -3.21 -10.81 -8.33
CA VAL A 95 -2.24 -10.26 -7.38
C VAL A 95 -2.64 -10.61 -5.96
N PRO A 96 -1.85 -11.46 -5.25
CA PRO A 96 -2.19 -11.82 -3.88
C PRO A 96 -2.04 -10.62 -2.93
N VAL A 97 -3.01 -10.46 -2.05
CA VAL A 97 -2.94 -9.57 -0.89
C VAL A 97 -2.60 -10.40 0.34
N ILE A 98 -1.42 -10.16 0.89
CA ILE A 98 -0.87 -10.91 2.03
C ILE A 98 -1.01 -10.06 3.29
N ALA A 99 -1.74 -10.57 4.28
CA ALA A 99 -1.97 -9.88 5.53
C ALA A 99 -2.20 -10.88 6.68
N HIS A 100 -2.07 -10.38 7.92
CA HIS A 100 -2.43 -11.19 9.07
C HIS A 100 -3.95 -11.46 9.09
N PRO A 101 -4.43 -12.66 9.48
CA PRO A 101 -5.87 -12.98 9.49
C PRO A 101 -6.73 -12.03 10.33
N ALA A 102 -6.14 -11.33 11.31
CA ALA A 102 -6.83 -10.35 12.14
C ALA A 102 -6.95 -8.96 11.51
N LEU A 103 -6.51 -8.76 10.24
CA LEU A 103 -6.54 -7.45 9.58
C LEU A 103 -7.92 -6.77 9.64
N PHE A 104 -8.99 -7.55 9.44
CA PHE A 104 -10.36 -7.02 9.39
C PHE A 104 -11.07 -6.96 10.75
N ARG A 105 -10.35 -7.21 11.86
CA ARG A 105 -10.94 -7.01 13.19
C ARG A 105 -11.16 -5.52 13.43
N PRO A 106 -12.34 -5.13 14.00
CA PRO A 106 -12.57 -3.75 14.42
C PRO A 106 -11.47 -3.28 15.37
N ASN A 107 -10.91 -2.13 15.11
CA ASN A 107 -9.86 -1.53 15.91
C ASN A 107 -10.25 -0.10 16.28
N PHE A 108 -10.21 0.23 17.57
CA PHE A 108 -10.67 1.52 18.09
C PHE A 108 -9.62 2.15 18.98
N ILE A 109 -9.56 3.47 18.95
CA ILE A 109 -8.84 4.28 19.94
C ILE A 109 -9.82 5.08 20.77
N THR A 110 -9.43 5.42 22.01
CA THR A 110 -10.27 6.15 22.97
C THR A 110 -9.83 7.59 23.17
N ALA A 111 -8.62 7.94 22.81
CA ALA A 111 -8.06 9.26 22.93
C ALA A 111 -7.66 9.83 21.56
N PRO A 112 -7.86 11.13 21.27
CA PRO A 112 -8.54 12.14 22.11
C PRO A 112 -10.06 11.95 22.19
N PHE A 113 -10.65 11.11 21.33
CA PHE A 113 -12.06 10.72 21.31
C PHE A 113 -12.18 9.29 20.75
N PHE A 114 -13.27 8.63 21.10
CA PHE A 114 -13.54 7.27 20.62
C PHE A 114 -13.77 7.28 19.11
N ARG A 115 -12.98 6.49 18.37
CA ARG A 115 -13.15 6.32 16.91
C ARG A 115 -12.58 5.00 16.42
N HIS A 116 -13.12 4.50 15.31
CA HIS A 116 -12.56 3.39 14.56
C HIS A 116 -11.29 3.83 13.83
N VAL A 117 -10.26 2.98 13.83
CA VAL A 117 -8.97 3.20 13.16
C VAL A 117 -8.51 2.01 12.33
N GLY A 118 -9.34 0.97 12.22
CA GLY A 118 -9.08 -0.21 11.39
C GLY A 118 -9.38 0.02 9.92
N VAL A 119 -9.51 -1.07 9.17
CA VAL A 119 -9.87 -1.05 7.74
C VAL A 119 -11.17 -0.28 7.54
N MET A 120 -11.16 0.65 6.60
CA MET A 120 -12.28 1.55 6.33
C MET A 120 -13.27 0.94 5.34
N GLN A 121 -14.48 1.50 5.31
CA GLN A 121 -15.51 1.13 4.35
C GLN A 121 -14.99 1.29 2.90
N GLY A 122 -15.26 0.32 2.05
CA GLY A 122 -14.79 0.27 0.67
C GLY A 122 -13.49 -0.52 0.48
N ASP A 123 -12.85 -0.94 1.59
CA ASP A 123 -11.67 -1.81 1.60
C ASP A 123 -11.91 -3.09 2.43
N GLU A 124 -13.16 -3.50 2.55
CA GLU A 124 -13.57 -4.74 3.19
C GLU A 124 -13.24 -5.96 2.31
N PRO A 125 -13.25 -7.20 2.83
CA PRO A 125 -12.82 -8.38 2.06
C PRO A 125 -13.52 -8.54 0.71
N LEU A 126 -14.81 -8.22 0.63
CA LEU A 126 -15.57 -8.30 -0.63
C LEU A 126 -15.15 -7.21 -1.63
N ASP A 127 -14.84 -6.02 -1.15
CA ASP A 127 -14.37 -4.91 -1.98
C ASP A 127 -13.00 -5.22 -2.59
N ILE A 128 -12.09 -5.77 -1.77
CA ILE A 128 -10.75 -6.20 -2.17
C ILE A 128 -10.87 -7.30 -3.22
N GLN A 129 -11.68 -8.31 -2.97
CA GLN A 129 -11.90 -9.41 -3.91
C GLN A 129 -12.53 -8.94 -5.23
N ALA A 130 -13.40 -7.93 -5.20
CA ALA A 130 -14.01 -7.36 -6.39
C ALA A 130 -13.05 -6.45 -7.18
N ALA A 131 -12.04 -5.89 -6.53
CA ALA A 131 -11.08 -4.98 -7.13
C ALA A 131 -9.96 -5.70 -7.91
N GLY A 132 -9.62 -6.90 -7.53
CA GLY A 132 -8.51 -7.69 -8.10
C GLY A 132 -8.35 -9.00 -7.38
#